data_5268609279b98d58e08356d4586ba9dc
#
_entry.id   5268609279b98d58e08356d4586ba9dc
#
_cell.length_a   1.000
_cell.length_b   1.000
_cell.length_c   1.000
_cell.angle_alpha   90.00
_cell.angle_beta   90.00
_cell.angle_gamma   90.00
#
_symmetry.space_group_name_H-M   'P 1'
#
loop_
_entity.id
_entity.type
_entity.pdbx_description
1 polymer ?
#
loop_
_entity_poly.entity_id
_entity_poly.type
_entity_poly.pdbx_seq_one_letter_code
_entity_poly.pdbx_strand_id
1 'polypeptide(L)'
;LYLCPKCHAIGKTHSHDNEFSCECGYKMHINEYGFFEGDSLVFDNVLDWDKWQKSYVKDNLALWHSFTEKPITSDEKQILNCIEENETKELFSDNCTMSIYDDRLEFIDESKGKKVFMLSDIVKMSMGGETKLYFTTSNGFYYEVGSHTRRSSVKYFALYRVLTGREYL
;
A
#
# COMPACT_ATOMS: atom_id res chain seq x y z
N LEU A 1 8.43 0.17 -5.71
CA LEU A 1 7.87 1.46 -6.16
C LEU A 1 6.37 1.32 -6.37
N TYR A 2 5.58 2.31 -5.98
CA TYR A 2 4.11 2.20 -5.93
C TYR A 2 3.38 3.44 -6.50
N LEU A 3 4.10 4.53 -6.76
CA LEU A 3 3.57 5.77 -7.31
C LEU A 3 4.15 6.02 -8.70
N CYS A 4 3.31 6.11 -9.71
CA CYS A 4 3.76 6.37 -11.08
C CYS A 4 4.24 7.83 -11.22
N PRO A 5 5.44 8.11 -11.77
CA PRO A 5 5.93 9.47 -11.91
C PRO A 5 5.24 10.25 -13.04
N LYS A 6 4.54 9.56 -13.94
CA LYS A 6 3.84 10.20 -15.07
C LYS A 6 2.38 10.55 -14.74
N CYS A 7 1.61 9.60 -14.21
CA CYS A 7 0.18 9.81 -13.97
C CYS A 7 -0.18 9.99 -12.49
N HIS A 8 0.79 9.86 -11.57
CA HIS A 8 0.66 9.98 -10.13
C HIS A 8 -0.35 8.98 -9.48
N ALA A 9 -0.72 7.93 -10.21
CA ALA A 9 -1.57 6.89 -9.64
C ALA A 9 -0.78 6.00 -8.68
N ILE A 10 -1.38 5.68 -7.53
CA ILE A 10 -0.83 4.75 -6.55
C ILE A 10 -1.31 3.33 -6.86
N GLY A 11 -0.37 2.37 -6.79
CA GLY A 11 -0.68 0.94 -6.94
C GLY A 11 -0.98 0.48 -8.36
N LYS A 12 -0.70 1.32 -9.37
CA LYS A 12 -0.86 1.01 -10.79
C LYS A 12 0.46 0.70 -11.50
N THR A 13 1.54 0.61 -10.75
CA THR A 13 2.87 0.23 -11.23
C THR A 13 3.10 -1.26 -11.03
N HIS A 14 3.69 -1.90 -12.03
CA HIS A 14 4.03 -3.30 -12.05
C HIS A 14 5.52 -3.46 -12.36
N SER A 15 6.16 -4.49 -11.79
CA SER A 15 7.53 -4.87 -12.13
C SER A 15 7.56 -6.35 -12.50
N HIS A 16 8.22 -6.64 -13.60
CA HIS A 16 8.49 -8.00 -14.05
C HIS A 16 9.93 -8.05 -14.58
N ASP A 17 10.74 -8.94 -14.04
CA ASP A 17 12.19 -8.98 -14.27
C ASP A 17 12.82 -7.59 -14.08
N ASN A 18 13.42 -7.04 -15.12
CA ASN A 18 14.04 -5.72 -15.11
C ASN A 18 13.13 -4.61 -15.66
N GLU A 19 11.86 -4.90 -15.93
CA GLU A 19 10.92 -3.91 -16.47
C GLU A 19 10.01 -3.34 -15.39
N PHE A 20 9.77 -2.03 -15.46
CA PHE A 20 8.72 -1.33 -14.76
C PHE A 20 7.70 -0.79 -15.77
N SER A 21 6.42 -0.95 -15.45
CA SER A 21 5.33 -0.42 -16.25
C SER A 21 4.23 0.14 -15.36
N CYS A 22 3.42 1.03 -15.94
CA CYS A 22 2.19 1.53 -15.33
C CYS A 22 1.04 1.39 -16.31
N GLU A 23 -0.17 1.19 -15.81
CA GLU A 23 -1.39 1.11 -16.63
C GLU A 23 -1.59 2.34 -17.54
N CYS A 24 -0.99 3.49 -17.23
CA CYS A 24 -1.00 4.69 -18.09
C CYS A 24 -0.09 4.62 -19.31
N GLY A 25 0.61 3.50 -19.51
CA GLY A 25 1.56 3.29 -20.60
C GLY A 25 2.99 3.75 -20.32
N TYR A 26 3.30 4.29 -19.14
CA TYR A 26 4.68 4.57 -18.73
C TYR A 26 5.46 3.29 -18.58
N LYS A 27 6.63 3.20 -19.22
CA LYS A 27 7.51 2.01 -19.20
C LYS A 27 8.97 2.42 -19.11
N MET A 28 9.75 1.62 -18.41
CA MET A 28 11.20 1.70 -18.36
C MET A 28 11.77 0.34 -17.99
N HIS A 29 13.05 0.13 -18.22
CA HIS A 29 13.76 -1.02 -17.69
C HIS A 29 14.98 -0.58 -16.87
N ILE A 30 15.45 -1.45 -15.98
CA ILE A 30 16.65 -1.25 -15.19
C ILE A 30 17.79 -2.04 -15.83
N ASN A 31 18.93 -1.40 -16.05
CA ASN A 31 20.13 -2.07 -16.58
C ASN A 31 20.94 -2.77 -15.47
N GLU A 32 21.99 -3.46 -15.84
CA GLU A 32 22.89 -4.19 -14.93
C GLU A 32 23.58 -3.31 -13.88
N TYR A 33 23.67 -1.99 -14.12
CA TYR A 33 24.27 -1.01 -13.20
C TYR A 33 23.25 -0.36 -12.25
N GLY A 34 21.95 -0.70 -12.37
CA GLY A 34 20.88 -0.15 -11.53
C GLY A 34 20.30 1.18 -12.01
N PHE A 35 20.60 1.59 -13.24
CA PHE A 35 20.03 2.78 -13.87
C PHE A 35 18.84 2.43 -14.76
N PHE A 36 17.89 3.36 -14.82
CA PHE A 36 16.75 3.22 -15.72
C PHE A 36 17.10 3.62 -17.15
N GLU A 37 16.52 2.91 -18.09
CA GLU A 37 16.59 3.16 -19.53
C GLU A 37 15.18 3.13 -20.13
N GLY A 38 14.90 4.05 -21.06
CA GLY A 38 13.58 4.20 -21.72
C GLY A 38 13.42 5.55 -22.40
N ASP A 39 12.37 5.71 -23.19
CA ASP A 39 12.17 6.89 -24.05
C ASP A 39 11.71 8.16 -23.31
N SER A 40 11.21 8.03 -22.08
CA SER A 40 10.59 9.15 -21.34
C SER A 40 10.90 9.06 -19.86
N LEU A 41 12.19 8.94 -19.52
CA LEU A 41 12.63 8.83 -18.13
C LEU A 41 12.29 10.11 -17.35
N VAL A 42 11.74 9.92 -16.15
CA VAL A 42 11.56 10.98 -15.14
C VAL A 42 12.68 10.90 -14.10
N PHE A 43 13.18 9.70 -13.83
CA PHE A 43 14.26 9.43 -12.89
C PHE A 43 15.28 8.51 -13.52
N ASP A 44 16.53 8.67 -13.12
CA ASP A 44 17.66 7.85 -13.62
C ASP A 44 17.82 6.54 -12.85
N ASN A 45 17.27 6.43 -11.63
CA ASN A 45 17.46 5.28 -10.76
C ASN A 45 16.33 5.12 -9.74
N VAL A 46 16.30 3.95 -9.08
CA VAL A 46 15.29 3.59 -8.06
C VAL A 46 15.33 4.52 -6.85
N LEU A 47 16.50 4.97 -6.42
CA LEU A 47 16.66 5.78 -5.22
C LEU A 47 16.00 7.16 -5.38
N ASP A 48 16.20 7.79 -6.52
CA ASP A 48 15.63 9.11 -6.78
C ASP A 48 14.11 9.03 -6.96
N TRP A 49 13.62 7.98 -7.60
CA TRP A 49 12.17 7.71 -7.65
C TRP A 49 11.59 7.44 -6.25
N ASP A 50 12.26 6.64 -5.41
CA ASP A 50 11.80 6.35 -4.06
C ASP A 50 11.75 7.61 -3.17
N LYS A 51 12.77 8.46 -3.24
CA LYS A 51 12.77 9.76 -2.56
C LYS A 51 11.61 10.64 -3.01
N TRP A 52 11.41 10.75 -4.32
CA TRP A 52 10.34 11.55 -4.88
C TRP A 52 8.96 11.03 -4.46
N GLN A 53 8.70 9.72 -4.55
CA GLN A 53 7.39 9.18 -4.18
C GLN A 53 7.06 9.41 -2.70
N LYS A 54 8.04 9.34 -1.81
CA LYS A 54 7.87 9.64 -0.39
C LYS A 54 7.53 11.12 -0.16
N SER A 55 8.24 12.02 -0.81
CA SER A 55 7.94 13.46 -0.75
C SER A 55 6.58 13.75 -1.34
N TYR A 56 6.26 13.19 -2.51
CA TYR A 56 4.98 13.40 -3.17
C TYR A 56 3.79 13.00 -2.29
N VAL A 57 3.86 11.83 -1.65
CA VAL A 57 2.80 11.37 -0.74
C VAL A 57 2.65 12.33 0.44
N LYS A 58 3.74 12.78 1.01
CA LYS A 58 3.75 13.73 2.15
C LYS A 58 3.20 15.11 1.76
N ASP A 59 3.62 15.63 0.62
CA ASP A 59 3.35 17.02 0.21
C ASP A 59 1.94 17.20 -0.38
N ASN A 60 1.24 16.10 -0.71
CA ASN A 60 -0.09 16.12 -1.31
C ASN A 60 -1.20 15.64 -0.36
N LEU A 61 -1.10 15.95 0.93
CA LEU A 61 -2.08 15.51 1.94
C LEU A 61 -3.52 15.90 1.60
N ALA A 62 -3.75 17.11 1.09
CA ALA A 62 -5.07 17.58 0.67
C ALA A 62 -5.67 16.73 -0.47
N LEU A 63 -4.83 16.23 -1.39
CA LEU A 63 -5.26 15.30 -2.42
C LEU A 63 -5.75 13.99 -1.80
N TRP A 64 -5.00 13.43 -0.85
CA TRP A 64 -5.38 12.15 -0.22
C TRP A 64 -6.67 12.27 0.59
N HIS A 65 -6.92 13.39 1.26
CA HIS A 65 -8.17 13.68 1.96
C HIS A 65 -9.38 13.89 1.03
N SER A 66 -9.20 13.96 -0.28
CA SER A 66 -10.32 13.97 -1.22
C SER A 66 -10.89 12.58 -1.54
N PHE A 67 -10.24 11.50 -1.07
CA PHE A 67 -10.63 10.12 -1.34
C PHE A 67 -11.56 9.55 -0.25
N THR A 68 -12.70 10.22 -0.04
CA THR A 68 -13.73 9.82 0.95
C THR A 68 -14.65 8.73 0.42
N GLU A 69 -15.10 8.85 -0.84
CA GLU A 69 -16.08 7.95 -1.46
C GLU A 69 -15.45 6.84 -2.31
N LYS A 70 -14.23 7.06 -2.79
CA LYS A 70 -13.47 6.09 -3.57
C LYS A 70 -12.11 5.84 -2.90
N PRO A 71 -11.58 4.61 -2.97
CA PRO A 71 -10.28 4.32 -2.37
C PRO A 71 -9.13 5.03 -3.09
N ILE A 72 -8.08 5.37 -2.33
CA ILE A 72 -6.81 5.84 -2.88
C ILE A 72 -6.16 4.70 -3.67
N THR A 73 -6.19 3.50 -3.12
CA THR A 73 -5.72 2.26 -3.78
C THR A 73 -6.41 1.04 -3.20
N SER A 74 -6.52 -0.02 -4.00
CA SER A 74 -7.09 -1.31 -3.60
C SER A 74 -6.24 -2.45 -4.13
N ASP A 75 -6.22 -3.56 -3.40
CA ASP A 75 -5.63 -4.83 -3.83
C ASP A 75 -6.59 -5.98 -3.54
N GLU A 76 -6.77 -6.84 -4.53
CA GLU A 76 -7.55 -8.07 -4.43
C GLU A 76 -6.71 -9.22 -3.87
N LYS A 77 -7.36 -10.34 -3.55
CA LYS A 77 -6.73 -11.60 -3.10
C LYS A 77 -5.89 -11.43 -1.84
N GLN A 78 -6.38 -10.63 -0.91
CA GLN A 78 -5.76 -10.40 0.38
C GLN A 78 -6.27 -11.39 1.42
N ILE A 79 -5.45 -11.62 2.44
CA ILE A 79 -5.73 -12.49 3.58
C ILE A 79 -5.78 -11.60 4.82
N LEU A 80 -6.88 -11.64 5.58
CA LEU A 80 -6.98 -10.92 6.85
C LEU A 80 -7.15 -11.89 8.00
N ASN A 81 -6.19 -11.88 8.93
CA ASN A 81 -6.22 -12.62 10.18
C ASN A 81 -6.25 -11.66 11.38
N CYS A 82 -7.01 -12.00 12.42
CA CYS A 82 -6.81 -11.51 13.78
C CYS A 82 -5.85 -12.44 14.50
N ILE A 83 -4.84 -11.91 15.17
CA ILE A 83 -3.89 -12.68 15.96
C ILE A 83 -4.24 -12.47 17.43
N GLU A 84 -4.58 -13.55 18.11
CA GLU A 84 -4.90 -13.55 19.53
C GLU A 84 -3.63 -13.58 20.42
N GLU A 85 -3.77 -13.30 21.72
CA GLU A 85 -2.65 -13.26 22.67
C GLU A 85 -1.85 -14.57 22.76
N ASN A 86 -2.49 -15.72 22.47
CA ASN A 86 -1.85 -17.03 22.45
C ASN A 86 -1.19 -17.37 21.09
N GLU A 87 -1.00 -16.37 20.21
CA GLU A 87 -0.48 -16.50 18.86
C GLU A 87 -1.38 -17.31 17.88
N THR A 88 -2.59 -17.67 18.29
CA THR A 88 -3.55 -18.27 17.34
C THR A 88 -4.08 -17.23 16.38
N LYS A 89 -4.32 -17.67 15.13
CA LYS A 89 -4.85 -16.80 14.08
C LYS A 89 -6.31 -17.13 13.83
N GLU A 90 -7.17 -16.15 14.04
CA GLU A 90 -8.55 -16.22 13.60
C GLU A 90 -8.68 -15.61 12.20
N LEU A 91 -8.99 -16.44 11.21
CA LEU A 91 -9.14 -16.04 9.82
C LEU A 91 -10.47 -15.33 9.61
N PHE A 92 -10.43 -14.05 9.23
CA PHE A 92 -11.61 -13.38 8.69
C PHE A 92 -11.86 -13.77 7.24
N SER A 93 -10.83 -13.63 6.38
CA SER A 93 -10.91 -13.99 4.96
C SER A 93 -9.55 -14.38 4.44
N ASP A 94 -9.52 -15.36 3.54
CA ASP A 94 -8.35 -15.75 2.75
C ASP A 94 -8.39 -15.20 1.32
N ASN A 95 -9.46 -14.47 0.95
CA ASN A 95 -9.62 -13.88 -0.39
C ASN A 95 -10.49 -12.62 -0.37
N CYS A 96 -10.05 -11.58 0.31
CA CYS A 96 -10.75 -10.30 0.33
C CYS A 96 -10.05 -9.23 -0.51
N THR A 97 -10.77 -8.14 -0.79
CA THR A 97 -10.21 -6.90 -1.33
C THR A 97 -9.93 -5.96 -0.18
N MET A 98 -8.66 -5.51 -0.08
CA MET A 98 -8.25 -4.45 0.85
C MET A 98 -8.20 -3.12 0.12
N SER A 99 -8.81 -2.10 0.71
CA SER A 99 -8.84 -0.73 0.19
C SER A 99 -8.45 0.26 1.28
N ILE A 100 -7.69 1.31 0.92
CA ILE A 100 -7.43 2.44 1.81
C ILE A 100 -8.10 3.70 1.28
N TYR A 101 -8.83 4.37 2.16
CA TYR A 101 -9.47 5.66 1.97
C TYR A 101 -8.74 6.73 2.80
N ASP A 102 -9.23 7.94 2.78
CA ASP A 102 -8.64 9.03 3.56
C ASP A 102 -8.73 8.82 5.09
N ASP A 103 -9.74 8.10 5.56
CA ASP A 103 -10.03 7.91 6.98
C ASP A 103 -10.02 6.45 7.46
N ARG A 104 -9.97 5.46 6.54
CA ARG A 104 -10.20 4.06 6.91
C ARG A 104 -9.50 3.05 5.99
N LEU A 105 -9.29 1.84 6.52
CA LEU A 105 -9.05 0.61 5.78
C LEU A 105 -10.35 -0.19 5.69
N GLU A 106 -10.67 -0.69 4.50
CA GLU A 106 -11.80 -1.61 4.27
C GLU A 106 -11.29 -2.94 3.74
N PHE A 107 -11.88 -4.01 4.26
CA PHE A 107 -11.69 -5.37 3.77
C PHE A 107 -13.05 -5.93 3.37
N ILE A 108 -13.22 -6.30 2.10
CA ILE A 108 -14.48 -6.81 1.55
C ILE A 108 -14.28 -8.22 1.05
N ASP A 109 -15.04 -9.15 1.61
CA ASP A 109 -15.17 -10.53 1.15
C ASP A 109 -16.61 -10.74 0.70
N GLU A 110 -16.81 -11.25 -0.51
CA GLU A 110 -18.16 -11.42 -1.10
C GLU A 110 -19.06 -12.34 -0.27
N SER A 111 -18.48 -13.33 0.41
CA SER A 111 -19.22 -14.31 1.21
C SER A 111 -19.31 -13.98 2.69
N LYS A 112 -18.33 -13.23 3.23
CA LYS A 112 -18.21 -12.94 4.67
C LYS A 112 -18.55 -11.49 5.03
N GLY A 113 -18.75 -10.64 4.02
CA GLY A 113 -19.11 -9.25 4.20
C GLY A 113 -17.91 -8.33 4.32
N LYS A 114 -18.06 -7.25 5.09
CA LYS A 114 -17.13 -6.13 5.16
C LYS A 114 -16.59 -5.93 6.57
N LYS A 115 -15.27 -5.73 6.69
CA LYS A 115 -14.62 -5.18 7.90
C LYS A 115 -14.04 -3.80 7.60
N VAL A 116 -14.26 -2.87 8.52
CA VAL A 116 -13.78 -1.49 8.43
C VAL A 116 -12.95 -1.16 9.66
N PHE A 117 -11.80 -0.56 9.44
CA PHE A 117 -10.91 -0.07 10.49
C PHE A 117 -10.65 1.42 10.26
N MET A 118 -11.12 2.28 11.15
CA MET A 118 -10.81 3.70 11.08
C MET A 118 -9.31 3.90 11.30
N LEU A 119 -8.66 4.73 10.51
CA LEU A 119 -7.21 4.99 10.65
C LEU A 119 -6.88 5.62 12.01
N SER A 120 -7.83 6.37 12.59
CA SER A 120 -7.72 6.92 13.95
C SER A 120 -7.63 5.84 15.03
N ASP A 121 -8.26 4.68 14.83
CA ASP A 121 -8.29 3.57 15.76
C ASP A 121 -7.10 2.63 15.60
N ILE A 122 -6.34 2.75 14.52
CA ILE A 122 -5.10 2.00 14.33
C ILE A 122 -3.99 2.71 15.09
N VAL A 123 -3.52 2.13 16.20
CA VAL A 123 -2.49 2.74 17.04
C VAL A 123 -1.07 2.50 16.53
N LYS A 124 -0.87 1.40 15.81
CA LYS A 124 0.42 1.04 15.21
C LYS A 124 0.21 0.26 13.92
N MET A 125 1.03 0.56 12.94
CA MET A 125 1.14 -0.23 11.70
C MET A 125 2.60 -0.54 11.44
N SER A 126 2.88 -1.73 10.92
CA SER A 126 4.23 -2.18 10.55
C SER A 126 4.18 -3.11 9.34
N MET A 127 5.32 -3.33 8.73
CA MET A 127 5.47 -4.21 7.58
C MET A 127 6.33 -5.43 7.95
N GLY A 128 5.98 -6.59 7.38
CA GLY A 128 6.77 -7.81 7.46
C GLY A 128 7.11 -8.32 6.06
N GLY A 129 8.34 -8.07 5.62
CA GLY A 129 8.74 -8.38 4.25
C GLY A 129 8.01 -7.53 3.20
N GLU A 130 7.91 -8.04 1.98
CA GLU A 130 7.34 -7.28 0.85
C GLU A 130 5.81 -7.23 0.87
N THR A 131 5.15 -8.29 1.36
CA THR A 131 3.71 -8.49 1.19
C THR A 131 2.90 -8.53 2.48
N LYS A 132 3.54 -8.54 3.64
CA LYS A 132 2.83 -8.56 4.93
C LYS A 132 2.69 -7.17 5.51
N LEU A 133 1.49 -6.90 6.02
CA LEU A 133 1.16 -5.69 6.76
C LEU A 133 0.58 -6.12 8.10
N TYR A 134 0.98 -5.44 9.16
CA TYR A 134 0.47 -5.68 10.51
C TYR A 134 -0.07 -4.39 11.10
N PHE A 135 -1.16 -4.48 11.84
CA PHE A 135 -1.64 -3.32 12.60
C PHE A 135 -2.33 -3.71 13.89
N THR A 136 -2.23 -2.83 14.87
CA THR A 136 -2.89 -2.94 16.18
C THR A 136 -3.94 -1.86 16.30
N THR A 137 -5.14 -2.23 16.73
CA THR A 137 -6.25 -1.31 16.99
C THR A 137 -6.26 -0.84 18.44
N SER A 138 -6.93 0.27 18.72
CA SER A 138 -7.00 0.89 20.06
C SER A 138 -7.60 -0.02 21.14
N ASN A 139 -8.42 -0.99 20.75
CA ASN A 139 -8.97 -2.02 21.64
C ASN A 139 -8.02 -3.22 21.88
N GLY A 140 -6.77 -3.16 21.38
CA GLY A 140 -5.73 -4.14 21.63
C GLY A 140 -5.66 -5.31 20.65
N PHE A 141 -6.58 -5.40 19.69
CA PHE A 141 -6.52 -6.47 18.69
C PHE A 141 -5.37 -6.23 17.69
N TYR A 142 -4.70 -7.31 17.36
CA TYR A 142 -3.58 -7.35 16.41
C TYR A 142 -3.99 -8.10 15.15
N TYR A 143 -3.73 -7.47 13.99
CA TYR A 143 -4.12 -8.00 12.69
C TYR A 143 -2.91 -8.23 11.80
N GLU A 144 -2.94 -9.32 11.03
CA GLU A 144 -2.01 -9.61 9.95
C GLU A 144 -2.76 -9.57 8.61
N VAL A 145 -2.22 -8.83 7.66
CA VAL A 145 -2.67 -8.83 6.27
C VAL A 145 -1.62 -9.48 5.40
N GLY A 146 -1.97 -10.63 4.82
CA GLY A 146 -1.18 -11.31 3.79
C GLY A 146 -1.74 -11.05 2.40
N SER A 147 -1.06 -11.57 1.38
CA SER A 147 -1.51 -11.47 -0.02
C SER A 147 -1.14 -12.72 -0.80
N HIS A 148 -2.06 -13.20 -1.64
CA HIS A 148 -1.79 -14.25 -2.63
C HIS A 148 -1.07 -13.72 -3.87
N THR A 149 -1.05 -12.41 -4.05
CA THR A 149 -0.38 -11.74 -5.17
C THR A 149 0.74 -10.85 -4.67
N ARG A 150 1.68 -10.51 -5.56
CA ARG A 150 2.72 -9.56 -5.23
C ARG A 150 2.11 -8.17 -5.05
N ARG A 151 2.18 -7.64 -3.84
CA ARG A 151 1.62 -6.35 -3.43
C ARG A 151 2.67 -5.56 -2.67
N SER A 152 2.76 -4.26 -2.95
CA SER A 152 3.59 -3.36 -2.14
C SER A 152 2.88 -3.00 -0.84
N SER A 153 3.36 -3.51 0.29
CA SER A 153 2.90 -3.10 1.62
C SER A 153 3.27 -1.65 1.94
N VAL A 154 4.34 -1.16 1.33
CA VAL A 154 4.89 0.19 1.56
C VAL A 154 3.88 1.28 1.22
N LYS A 155 3.06 1.12 0.18
CA LYS A 155 2.04 2.12 -0.20
C LYS A 155 0.99 2.34 0.90
N TYR A 156 0.50 1.27 1.54
CA TYR A 156 -0.45 1.35 2.65
C TYR A 156 0.17 1.96 3.89
N PHE A 157 1.39 1.56 4.19
CA PHE A 157 2.14 2.09 5.33
C PHE A 157 2.45 3.57 5.16
N ALA A 158 2.88 4.01 3.98
CA ALA A 158 3.16 5.40 3.67
C ALA A 158 1.89 6.28 3.77
N LEU A 159 0.78 5.82 3.16
CA LEU A 159 -0.50 6.52 3.23
C LEU A 159 -1.03 6.60 4.66
N TYR A 160 -1.01 5.50 5.41
CA TYR A 160 -1.41 5.49 6.81
C TYR A 160 -0.67 6.56 7.63
N ARG A 161 0.65 6.65 7.46
CA ARG A 161 1.47 7.61 8.21
C ARG A 161 1.13 9.06 7.87
N VAL A 162 0.99 9.34 6.59
CA VAL A 162 0.67 10.70 6.12
C VAL A 162 -0.73 11.10 6.56
N LEU A 163 -1.72 10.22 6.38
CA LEU A 163 -3.11 10.48 6.74
C LEU A 163 -3.33 10.63 8.25
N THR A 164 -2.54 9.93 9.07
CA THR A 164 -2.65 10.01 10.54
C THR A 164 -1.70 11.03 11.17
N GLY A 165 -0.87 11.71 10.39
CA GLY A 165 0.14 12.65 10.88
C GLY A 165 1.27 12.01 11.70
N ARG A 166 1.45 10.68 11.59
CA ARG A 166 2.49 9.95 12.31
C ARG A 166 3.79 9.98 11.52
N GLU A 167 4.79 10.69 12.05
CA GLU A 167 6.08 10.80 11.39
C GLU A 167 6.87 9.47 11.36
N TYR A 168 7.83 9.39 10.42
CA TYR A 168 8.81 8.31 10.37
C TYR A 168 9.71 8.40 11.61
N LEU A 169 9.59 7.42 12.50
CA LEU A 169 10.64 7.09 13.46
C LEU A 169 11.68 6.21 12.77
#